data_2f3d4703ff2c89007096ed8ba9f287ba
#
_entry.id   2f3d4703ff2c89007096ed8ba9f287ba
#
_cell.length_a   1.000
_cell.length_b   1.000
_cell.length_c   1.000
_cell.angle_alpha   90.00
_cell.angle_beta   90.00
_cell.angle_gamma   90.00
#
_symmetry.space_group_name_H-M   'P 1'
#
loop_
_entity.id
_entity.type
_entity.pdbx_description
1 polymer ?
#
loop_
_entity_poly.entity_id
_entity_poly.type
_entity_poly.pdbx_seq_one_letter_code
_entity_poly.pdbx_strand_id
1 'polypeptide(L)'
;YDPDGLLGAKKHIGITCALVPYDHPGVETGRRHFPLNAMFMNGPTRGKDVFMPLDFIIGGPKMAGQGWRMLMECLAAGRSISLPGSNTGMQKLAVRTVGGYARVRNQFKTAIGKFEGIQEPLARMGGNLYLCDAARVMTAGAVDLGEKPSVVSAIVKYHVTERARQSLNDGMDILGGKGICLGPSNFLGRAYQQVPIGITVEGANILTRSLIIFGQGAVRCHPYVLAEMQAAQNDDLKAFDAAIFAHIGHTFGNGWHAFLTGITGSHFVKVPSNVAPETRRYYQQLTRFSSAFAFLADISMLVMGGDLKRKEKLSARMGDILSQMYLSSAVLKRYEAEGRQQADAPLMNWAMWDSMFKAQNAFEGMVSNFPSRFVSTLLRRIIFPLGRPYVVPSDRLGGCVADLLIAPSATRDRLTSGMYIPRDEKDPVGVIELALEATLQAEALQAKIRVAQKTGVLSGRTAQEIARSALEKNVISSAEHALLVRARELTGEVIKVDDFPFDLGLQRSEPKPAQHPAGFPAGHRAAA
;
A
#
# COMPACT_ATOMS: atom_id res chain seq x y z
N TYR A 1 37.36 -3.03 3.86
CA TYR A 1 38.64 -2.76 3.24
C TYR A 1 39.70 -3.66 3.91
N ASP A 2 40.42 -4.43 3.12
CA ASP A 2 41.43 -5.40 3.58
C ASP A 2 42.79 -5.01 2.97
N PRO A 3 43.52 -4.08 3.59
CA PRO A 3 44.78 -3.56 3.06
C PRO A 3 45.89 -4.62 3.08
N ASP A 4 45.85 -5.56 4.05
CA ASP A 4 46.87 -6.53 4.30
C ASP A 4 46.59 -7.90 3.65
N GLY A 5 45.47 -8.03 2.96
CA GLY A 5 45.11 -9.27 2.24
C GLY A 5 44.81 -10.48 3.15
N LEU A 6 44.35 -10.25 4.38
CA LEU A 6 44.02 -11.29 5.35
C LEU A 6 42.84 -12.16 4.93
N LEU A 7 41.95 -11.63 4.12
CA LEU A 7 40.71 -12.26 3.66
C LEU A 7 40.71 -12.51 2.14
N GLY A 8 41.83 -12.30 1.47
CA GLY A 8 42.00 -12.56 0.04
C GLY A 8 42.81 -11.50 -0.71
N ALA A 9 43.03 -11.71 -2.00
CA ALA A 9 43.90 -10.83 -2.81
C ALA A 9 43.32 -9.43 -3.11
N LYS A 10 42.02 -9.18 -2.85
CA LYS A 10 41.33 -7.92 -3.15
C LYS A 10 41.35 -6.99 -1.94
N LYS A 11 41.89 -5.79 -2.06
CA LYS A 11 41.83 -4.77 -0.99
C LYS A 11 40.40 -4.28 -0.68
N HIS A 12 39.53 -4.17 -1.69
CA HIS A 12 38.13 -3.83 -1.54
C HIS A 12 37.29 -5.09 -1.67
N ILE A 13 36.94 -5.69 -0.53
CA ILE A 13 36.21 -6.97 -0.45
C ILE A 13 34.68 -6.79 -0.45
N GLY A 14 34.17 -5.57 -0.32
CA GLY A 14 32.74 -5.25 -0.25
C GLY A 14 32.28 -4.91 1.16
N ILE A 15 30.96 -4.89 1.35
CA ILE A 15 30.33 -4.62 2.65
C ILE A 15 30.37 -5.87 3.50
N THR A 16 30.72 -5.74 4.78
CA THR A 16 30.72 -6.84 5.76
C THR A 16 29.71 -6.53 6.86
N CYS A 17 28.87 -7.49 7.20
CA CYS A 17 27.94 -7.40 8.32
C CYS A 17 28.56 -8.05 9.56
N ALA A 18 28.53 -7.33 10.68
CA ALA A 18 29.01 -7.81 11.97
C ALA A 18 27.97 -7.58 13.05
N LEU A 19 27.92 -8.47 14.04
CA LEU A 19 27.11 -8.32 15.25
C LEU A 19 27.99 -7.74 16.36
N VAL A 20 27.76 -6.50 16.72
CA VAL A 20 28.52 -5.77 17.73
C VAL A 20 27.67 -5.59 18.98
N PRO A 21 28.09 -6.03 20.17
CA PRO A 21 27.41 -5.77 21.43
C PRO A 21 27.24 -4.25 21.67
N TYR A 22 26.11 -3.85 22.24
CA TYR A 22 25.81 -2.42 22.48
C TYR A 22 26.74 -1.77 23.51
N ASP A 23 27.31 -2.58 24.42
CA ASP A 23 28.24 -2.21 25.48
C ASP A 23 29.71 -2.50 25.14
N HIS A 24 29.98 -2.80 23.86
CA HIS A 24 31.34 -3.10 23.40
C HIS A 24 32.26 -1.86 23.54
N PRO A 25 33.54 -2.03 23.96
CA PRO A 25 34.45 -0.91 24.10
C PRO A 25 34.55 -0.03 22.85
N GLY A 26 34.41 1.28 23.04
CA GLY A 26 34.40 2.25 21.96
C GLY A 26 33.04 2.48 21.28
N VAL A 27 32.01 1.72 21.65
CA VAL A 27 30.62 1.92 21.16
C VAL A 27 29.84 2.80 22.11
N GLU A 28 29.18 3.82 21.57
CA GLU A 28 28.28 4.73 22.29
C GLU A 28 26.85 4.61 21.73
N THR A 29 25.90 4.27 22.61
CA THR A 29 24.45 4.17 22.32
C THR A 29 23.65 4.88 23.40
N GLY A 30 22.34 4.81 23.38
CA GLY A 30 21.46 5.20 24.48
C GLY A 30 20.66 6.49 24.29
N ARG A 31 21.03 7.33 23.32
CA ARG A 31 20.18 8.48 22.95
C ARG A 31 18.98 8.05 22.11
N ARG A 32 18.00 8.94 21.93
CA ARG A 32 16.75 8.67 21.20
C ARG A 32 16.55 9.65 20.06
N HIS A 33 16.03 9.15 18.95
CA HIS A 33 15.28 9.95 17.99
C HIS A 33 13.80 9.92 18.34
N PHE A 34 13.03 10.88 17.83
CA PHE A 34 11.59 10.97 18.02
C PHE A 34 10.89 11.04 16.64
N PRO A 35 10.74 9.92 15.94
CA PRO A 35 10.23 9.91 14.57
C PRO A 35 8.71 10.13 14.54
N LEU A 36 8.27 11.34 14.18
CA LEU A 36 6.87 11.68 13.91
C LEU A 36 5.88 11.18 14.98
N ASN A 37 6.16 11.40 16.25
CA ASN A 37 5.38 10.93 17.40
C ASN A 37 5.26 9.39 17.52
N ALA A 38 6.07 8.63 16.81
CA ALA A 38 6.13 7.18 16.98
C ALA A 38 7.08 6.80 18.12
N MET A 39 6.56 6.08 19.10
CA MET A 39 7.27 5.67 20.31
C MET A 39 7.93 4.30 20.10
N PHE A 40 9.01 4.24 19.31
CA PHE A 40 9.80 3.04 19.16
C PHE A 40 11.30 3.28 19.42
N MET A 41 12.02 2.19 19.67
CA MET A 41 13.44 2.21 19.97
C MET A 41 14.23 2.62 18.73
N ASN A 42 14.64 3.89 18.66
CA ASN A 42 15.44 4.44 17.59
C ASN A 42 16.41 5.49 18.15
N GLY A 43 17.66 5.40 17.77
CA GLY A 43 18.70 6.32 18.25
C GLY A 43 20.01 6.17 17.49
N PRO A 44 20.94 7.12 17.67
CA PRO A 44 22.25 7.04 17.06
C PRO A 44 23.10 5.95 17.74
N THR A 45 23.93 5.31 16.94
CA THR A 45 25.04 4.48 17.40
C THR A 45 26.34 5.08 16.86
N ARG A 46 27.32 5.27 17.70
CA ARG A 46 28.63 5.80 17.35
C ARG A 46 29.71 4.85 17.77
N GLY A 47 30.82 4.83 17.04
CA GLY A 47 32.00 4.05 17.39
C GLY A 47 33.26 4.89 17.23
N LYS A 48 34.19 4.75 18.19
CA LYS A 48 35.53 5.29 18.11
C LYS A 48 36.53 4.25 18.54
N ASP A 49 37.49 3.95 17.65
CA ASP A 49 38.54 2.97 17.88
C ASP A 49 37.98 1.59 18.34
N VAL A 50 36.90 1.15 17.73
CA VAL A 50 36.20 -0.09 18.08
C VAL A 50 36.94 -1.28 17.47
N PHE A 51 37.61 -2.08 18.31
CA PHE A 51 38.22 -3.34 17.87
C PHE A 51 37.14 -4.42 17.77
N MET A 52 36.97 -5.01 16.59
CA MET A 52 36.02 -6.08 16.35
C MET A 52 36.74 -7.36 15.95
N PRO A 53 36.68 -8.43 16.77
CA PRO A 53 37.16 -9.75 16.38
C PRO A 53 36.47 -10.25 15.10
N LEU A 54 37.16 -11.06 14.30
CA LEU A 54 36.61 -11.64 13.08
C LEU A 54 35.36 -12.51 13.36
N ASP A 55 35.24 -13.07 14.55
CA ASP A 55 34.10 -13.86 15.01
C ASP A 55 32.79 -13.02 15.11
N PHE A 56 32.90 -11.67 15.14
CA PHE A 56 31.73 -10.80 15.06
C PHE A 56 31.11 -10.76 13.67
N ILE A 57 31.84 -11.22 12.63
CA ILE A 57 31.32 -11.27 11.27
C ILE A 57 30.21 -12.33 11.21
N ILE A 58 29.02 -11.90 10.77
CA ILE A 58 27.86 -12.79 10.63
C ILE A 58 28.19 -13.88 9.61
N GLY A 59 28.16 -15.14 10.05
CA GLY A 59 28.55 -16.30 9.26
C GLY A 59 30.06 -16.57 9.19
N GLY A 60 30.87 -15.84 9.99
CA GLY A 60 32.30 -15.99 10.14
C GLY A 60 33.14 -15.30 9.05
N PRO A 61 34.48 -15.37 9.14
CA PRO A 61 35.41 -14.63 8.27
C PRO A 61 35.20 -14.85 6.77
N LYS A 62 34.78 -16.06 6.37
CA LYS A 62 34.45 -16.40 4.95
C LYS A 62 33.31 -15.61 4.35
N MET A 63 32.49 -14.97 5.18
CA MET A 63 31.37 -14.13 4.76
C MET A 63 31.73 -12.64 4.68
N ALA A 64 32.98 -12.28 4.94
CA ALA A 64 33.47 -10.92 4.74
C ALA A 64 33.23 -10.48 3.28
N GLY A 65 32.76 -9.26 3.08
CA GLY A 65 32.40 -8.73 1.75
C GLY A 65 31.05 -9.19 1.19
N GLN A 66 30.34 -10.10 1.86
CA GLN A 66 29.03 -10.61 1.41
C GLN A 66 27.84 -9.86 2.05
N GLY A 67 28.09 -8.83 2.83
CA GLY A 67 27.08 -8.12 3.62
C GLY A 67 25.97 -7.48 2.80
N TRP A 68 26.27 -7.02 1.59
CA TRP A 68 25.21 -6.49 0.72
C TRP A 68 24.18 -7.55 0.32
N ARG A 69 24.65 -8.74 -0.05
CA ARG A 69 23.75 -9.86 -0.36
C ARG A 69 22.91 -10.25 0.85
N MET A 70 23.55 -10.40 2.02
CA MET A 70 22.87 -10.74 3.28
C MET A 70 21.80 -9.72 3.62
N LEU A 71 22.11 -8.43 3.52
CA LEU A 71 21.17 -7.35 3.78
C LEU A 71 19.96 -7.40 2.84
N MET A 72 20.20 -7.63 1.54
CA MET A 72 19.10 -7.70 0.56
C MET A 72 18.19 -8.91 0.78
N GLU A 73 18.76 -10.05 1.13
CA GLU A 73 18.00 -11.27 1.44
C GLU A 73 17.14 -11.10 2.71
N CYS A 74 17.69 -10.54 3.78
CA CYS A 74 16.98 -10.32 5.04
C CYS A 74 15.89 -9.23 4.91
N LEU A 75 16.20 -8.11 4.25
CA LEU A 75 15.23 -7.03 4.06
C LEU A 75 14.08 -7.44 3.13
N ALA A 76 14.26 -8.43 2.27
CA ALA A 76 13.19 -8.93 1.40
C ALA A 76 12.01 -9.49 2.21
N ALA A 77 12.26 -10.16 3.32
CA ALA A 77 11.20 -10.67 4.21
C ALA A 77 10.39 -9.52 4.86
N GLY A 78 11.07 -8.55 5.47
CA GLY A 78 10.41 -7.38 6.07
C GLY A 78 9.60 -6.57 5.05
N ARG A 79 10.16 -6.35 3.86
CA ARG A 79 9.46 -5.68 2.74
C ARG A 79 8.24 -6.46 2.25
N SER A 80 8.25 -7.79 2.35
CA SER A 80 7.15 -8.64 1.91
C SER A 80 6.01 -8.70 2.92
N ILE A 81 6.30 -8.61 4.22
CA ILE A 81 5.39 -8.93 5.31
C ILE A 81 5.10 -7.71 6.18
N SER A 82 6.11 -7.17 6.89
CA SER A 82 5.93 -6.21 7.98
C SER A 82 5.40 -4.87 7.50
N LEU A 83 6.07 -4.24 6.53
CA LEU A 83 5.62 -2.94 6.00
C LEU A 83 4.30 -3.03 5.22
N PRO A 84 4.10 -4.02 4.33
CA PRO A 84 2.79 -4.22 3.72
C PRO A 84 1.69 -4.49 4.74
N GLY A 85 1.97 -5.30 5.78
CA GLY A 85 1.04 -5.62 6.85
C GLY A 85 0.59 -4.38 7.63
N SER A 86 1.54 -3.61 8.17
CA SER A 86 1.25 -2.42 8.97
C SER A 86 0.54 -1.32 8.16
N ASN A 87 0.99 -1.06 6.93
CA ASN A 87 0.39 -0.02 6.09
C ASN A 87 -1.00 -0.43 5.54
N THR A 88 -1.23 -1.72 5.28
CA THR A 88 -2.58 -2.22 4.97
C THR A 88 -3.49 -2.13 6.20
N GLY A 89 -2.98 -2.41 7.40
CA GLY A 89 -3.71 -2.23 8.66
C GLY A 89 -4.16 -0.78 8.86
N MET A 90 -3.29 0.21 8.64
CA MET A 90 -3.67 1.63 8.67
C MET A 90 -4.74 1.99 7.63
N GLN A 91 -4.66 1.43 6.42
CA GLN A 91 -5.70 1.64 5.41
C GLN A 91 -7.03 1.01 5.81
N LYS A 92 -7.03 -0.20 6.41
CA LYS A 92 -8.24 -0.84 6.95
C LYS A 92 -8.90 0.04 8.00
N LEU A 93 -8.11 0.55 8.95
CA LEU A 93 -8.57 1.51 9.95
C LEU A 93 -9.22 2.73 9.29
N ALA A 94 -8.51 3.38 8.36
CA ALA A 94 -9.01 4.57 7.68
C ALA A 94 -10.31 4.29 6.91
N VAL A 95 -10.35 3.25 6.08
CA VAL A 95 -11.54 2.90 5.28
C VAL A 95 -12.75 2.62 6.17
N ARG A 96 -12.56 1.84 7.24
CA ARG A 96 -13.64 1.47 8.15
C ARG A 96 -14.21 2.66 8.89
N THR A 97 -13.33 3.44 9.51
CA THR A 97 -13.73 4.55 10.38
C THR A 97 -14.23 5.76 9.59
N VAL A 98 -13.51 6.13 8.52
CA VAL A 98 -13.90 7.27 7.68
C VAL A 98 -15.19 6.97 6.91
N GLY A 99 -15.38 5.74 6.42
CA GLY A 99 -16.63 5.31 5.80
C GLY A 99 -17.82 5.41 6.76
N GLY A 100 -17.66 4.90 8.00
CA GLY A 100 -18.67 5.04 9.05
C GLY A 100 -18.96 6.50 9.41
N TYR A 101 -17.91 7.29 9.63
CA TYR A 101 -18.04 8.74 9.86
C TYR A 101 -18.79 9.46 8.75
N ALA A 102 -18.44 9.18 7.49
CA ALA A 102 -19.08 9.81 6.33
C ALA A 102 -20.58 9.48 6.21
N ARG A 103 -21.04 8.37 6.79
CA ARG A 103 -22.46 8.03 6.89
C ARG A 103 -23.14 8.75 8.04
N VAL A 104 -22.50 8.77 9.21
CA VAL A 104 -23.07 9.31 10.46
C VAL A 104 -23.14 10.84 10.42
N ARG A 105 -22.08 11.50 9.91
CA ARG A 105 -22.04 12.96 9.82
C ARG A 105 -22.95 13.49 8.74
N ASN A 106 -23.81 14.42 9.13
CA ASN A 106 -24.72 15.11 8.21
C ASN A 106 -24.31 16.57 8.02
N GLN A 107 -24.38 17.04 6.78
CA GLN A 107 -24.36 18.45 6.38
C GLN A 107 -25.49 18.69 5.36
N PHE A 108 -26.09 19.88 5.38
CA PHE A 108 -27.23 20.19 4.50
C PHE A 108 -28.34 19.11 4.53
N LYS A 109 -28.57 18.52 5.69
CA LYS A 109 -29.55 17.44 5.95
C LYS A 109 -29.26 16.12 5.20
N THR A 110 -28.05 15.92 4.75
CA THR A 110 -27.59 14.73 3.99
C THR A 110 -26.30 14.20 4.62
N ALA A 111 -26.14 12.88 4.66
CA ALA A 111 -24.88 12.25 5.05
C ALA A 111 -23.76 12.69 4.11
N ILE A 112 -22.61 13.12 4.65
CA ILE A 112 -21.55 13.69 3.81
C ILE A 112 -21.02 12.69 2.78
N GLY A 113 -21.04 11.39 3.06
CA GLY A 113 -20.65 10.34 2.12
C GLY A 113 -21.53 10.21 0.87
N LYS A 114 -22.63 10.99 0.79
CA LYS A 114 -23.49 11.07 -0.40
C LYS A 114 -23.13 12.23 -1.33
N PHE A 115 -22.22 13.12 -0.94
CA PHE A 115 -21.71 14.15 -1.83
C PHE A 115 -20.63 13.59 -2.75
N GLU A 116 -20.72 13.86 -4.05
CA GLU A 116 -19.78 13.37 -5.06
C GLU A 116 -18.32 13.73 -4.73
N GLY A 117 -18.06 14.92 -4.20
CA GLY A 117 -16.74 15.34 -3.73
C GLY A 117 -16.18 14.53 -2.56
N ILE A 118 -17.04 13.82 -1.81
CA ILE A 118 -16.63 12.87 -0.75
C ILE A 118 -16.58 11.44 -1.29
N GLN A 119 -17.42 11.10 -2.28
CA GLN A 119 -17.41 9.79 -2.90
C GLN A 119 -16.09 9.52 -3.64
N GLU A 120 -15.50 10.51 -4.28
CA GLU A 120 -14.23 10.38 -5.00
C GLU A 120 -13.09 9.89 -4.09
N PRO A 121 -12.72 10.57 -2.98
CA PRO A 121 -11.70 10.07 -2.06
C PRO A 121 -12.10 8.75 -1.37
N LEU A 122 -13.37 8.52 -1.03
CA LEU A 122 -13.83 7.22 -0.51
C LEU A 122 -13.59 6.09 -1.51
N ALA A 123 -13.92 6.30 -2.77
CA ALA A 123 -13.69 5.30 -3.83
C ALA A 123 -12.20 4.98 -3.98
N ARG A 124 -11.34 6.00 -3.94
CA ARG A 124 -9.89 5.84 -3.98
C ARG A 124 -9.36 5.07 -2.78
N MET A 125 -9.85 5.36 -1.57
CA MET A 125 -9.50 4.63 -0.35
C MET A 125 -9.92 3.15 -0.44
N GLY A 126 -11.14 2.87 -0.86
CA GLY A 126 -11.67 1.49 -1.00
C GLY A 126 -10.92 0.68 -2.04
N GLY A 127 -10.72 1.24 -3.25
CA GLY A 127 -9.99 0.59 -4.32
C GLY A 127 -8.51 0.36 -3.99
N ASN A 128 -7.85 1.35 -3.37
CA ASN A 128 -6.48 1.22 -2.90
C ASN A 128 -6.34 0.13 -1.83
N LEU A 129 -7.25 0.05 -0.87
CA LEU A 129 -7.21 -0.99 0.15
C LEU A 129 -7.40 -2.38 -0.45
N TYR A 130 -8.38 -2.56 -1.35
CA TYR A 130 -8.62 -3.84 -2.01
C TYR A 130 -7.36 -4.34 -2.74
N LEU A 131 -6.71 -3.46 -3.51
CA LEU A 131 -5.48 -3.73 -4.23
C LEU A 131 -4.29 -4.02 -3.29
N CYS A 132 -4.09 -3.20 -2.27
CA CYS A 132 -2.97 -3.35 -1.33
C CYS A 132 -3.06 -4.64 -0.52
N ASP A 133 -4.27 -4.99 -0.05
CA ASP A 133 -4.48 -6.21 0.71
C ASP A 133 -4.33 -7.46 -0.17
N ALA A 134 -4.79 -7.40 -1.44
CA ALA A 134 -4.54 -8.45 -2.42
C ALA A 134 -3.04 -8.69 -2.64
N ALA A 135 -2.27 -7.63 -2.86
CA ALA A 135 -0.82 -7.71 -3.08
C ALA A 135 -0.09 -8.22 -1.83
N ARG A 136 -0.49 -7.75 -0.62
CA ARG A 136 0.06 -8.21 0.66
C ARG A 136 -0.15 -9.71 0.85
N VAL A 137 -1.37 -10.19 0.68
CA VAL A 137 -1.71 -11.62 0.87
C VAL A 137 -0.96 -12.49 -0.13
N MET A 138 -0.94 -12.11 -1.41
CA MET A 138 -0.24 -12.88 -2.44
C MET A 138 1.26 -12.94 -2.19
N THR A 139 1.87 -11.84 -1.75
CA THR A 139 3.32 -11.78 -1.50
C THR A 139 3.71 -12.53 -0.23
N ALA A 140 2.94 -12.40 0.85
CA ALA A 140 3.17 -13.16 2.08
C ALA A 140 3.03 -14.67 1.82
N GLY A 141 2.00 -15.09 1.07
CA GLY A 141 1.83 -16.49 0.68
C GLY A 141 2.98 -17.04 -0.17
N ALA A 142 3.59 -16.22 -1.02
CA ALA A 142 4.80 -16.65 -1.75
C ALA A 142 5.98 -16.92 -0.80
N VAL A 143 6.15 -16.07 0.23
CA VAL A 143 7.17 -16.27 1.27
C VAL A 143 6.89 -17.55 2.08
N ASP A 144 5.64 -17.82 2.43
CA ASP A 144 5.24 -19.04 3.13
C ASP A 144 5.54 -20.33 2.31
N LEU A 145 5.50 -20.22 0.98
CA LEU A 145 5.91 -21.29 0.07
C LEU A 145 7.44 -21.41 -0.11
N GLY A 146 8.23 -20.61 0.60
CA GLY A 146 9.69 -20.62 0.55
C GLY A 146 10.30 -19.76 -0.54
N GLU A 147 9.50 -19.00 -1.29
CA GLU A 147 10.00 -18.09 -2.32
C GLU A 147 10.75 -16.89 -1.71
N LYS A 148 11.73 -16.38 -2.45
CA LYS A 148 12.53 -15.20 -2.06
C LYS A 148 12.26 -14.03 -3.02
N PRO A 149 11.09 -13.38 -2.94
CA PRO A 149 10.60 -12.44 -3.95
C PRO A 149 11.27 -11.07 -3.87
N SER A 150 12.54 -10.94 -4.22
CA SER A 150 13.33 -9.70 -4.05
C SER A 150 12.76 -8.50 -4.81
N VAL A 151 12.28 -8.68 -6.05
CA VAL A 151 11.66 -7.62 -6.87
C VAL A 151 10.23 -7.37 -6.41
N VAL A 152 9.46 -8.43 -6.22
CA VAL A 152 8.06 -8.34 -5.79
C VAL A 152 7.93 -7.70 -4.41
N SER A 153 8.82 -8.02 -3.47
CA SER A 153 8.86 -7.36 -2.15
C SER A 153 9.06 -5.84 -2.27
N ALA A 154 9.91 -5.42 -3.19
CA ALA A 154 10.13 -4.00 -3.46
C ALA A 154 8.89 -3.32 -4.07
N ILE A 155 8.20 -3.99 -5.01
CA ILE A 155 6.94 -3.53 -5.59
C ILE A 155 5.90 -3.32 -4.48
N VAL A 156 5.68 -4.33 -3.66
CA VAL A 156 4.61 -4.30 -2.65
C VAL A 156 4.93 -3.26 -1.57
N LYS A 157 6.17 -3.22 -1.06
CA LYS A 157 6.60 -2.20 -0.12
C LYS A 157 6.34 -0.79 -0.64
N TYR A 158 6.80 -0.49 -1.87
CA TYR A 158 6.64 0.83 -2.47
C TYR A 158 5.16 1.21 -2.62
N HIS A 159 4.38 0.37 -3.29
CA HIS A 159 2.99 0.72 -3.61
C HIS A 159 2.07 0.72 -2.40
N VAL A 160 2.24 -0.20 -1.46
CA VAL A 160 1.38 -0.26 -0.26
C VAL A 160 1.64 0.96 0.64
N THR A 161 2.90 1.37 0.82
CA THR A 161 3.23 2.54 1.65
C THR A 161 2.78 3.86 1.01
N GLU A 162 2.93 4.03 -0.32
CA GLU A 162 2.45 5.23 -1.03
C GLU A 162 0.93 5.31 -1.06
N ARG A 163 0.24 4.19 -1.32
CA ARG A 163 -1.23 4.16 -1.32
C ARG A 163 -1.81 4.31 0.09
N ALA A 164 -1.13 3.83 1.13
CA ALA A 164 -1.51 4.08 2.50
C ALA A 164 -1.43 5.57 2.83
N ARG A 165 -0.33 6.23 2.46
CA ARG A 165 -0.17 7.68 2.66
C ARG A 165 -1.28 8.46 1.95
N GLN A 166 -1.61 8.10 0.71
CA GLN A 166 -2.71 8.71 -0.03
C GLN A 166 -4.07 8.49 0.67
N SER A 167 -4.36 7.25 1.09
CA SER A 167 -5.62 6.92 1.76
C SER A 167 -5.79 7.64 3.10
N LEU A 168 -4.69 7.84 3.83
CA LEU A 168 -4.73 8.60 5.08
C LEU A 168 -4.93 10.11 4.83
N ASN A 169 -4.32 10.68 3.78
CA ASN A 169 -4.60 12.06 3.36
C ASN A 169 -6.09 12.23 2.99
N ASP A 170 -6.62 11.34 2.16
CA ASP A 170 -8.04 11.32 1.78
C ASP A 170 -8.95 11.23 3.02
N GLY A 171 -8.57 10.39 4.00
CA GLY A 171 -9.30 10.27 5.25
C GLY A 171 -9.27 11.55 6.08
N MET A 172 -8.13 12.22 6.18
CA MET A 172 -8.00 13.52 6.87
C MET A 172 -8.87 14.59 6.22
N ASP A 173 -8.90 14.64 4.88
CA ASP A 173 -9.72 15.60 4.13
C ASP A 173 -11.23 15.38 4.41
N ILE A 174 -11.69 14.13 4.41
CA ILE A 174 -13.09 13.78 4.71
C ILE A 174 -13.46 14.12 6.15
N LEU A 175 -12.55 13.88 7.11
CA LEU A 175 -12.79 14.16 8.53
C LEU A 175 -12.77 15.65 8.86
N GLY A 176 -11.99 16.44 8.11
CA GLY A 176 -11.80 17.87 8.38
C GLY A 176 -11.27 18.11 9.80
N GLY A 177 -11.91 19.02 10.56
CA GLY A 177 -11.49 19.35 11.92
C GLY A 177 -11.37 18.16 12.87
N LYS A 178 -12.23 17.14 12.72
CA LYS A 178 -12.15 15.89 13.50
C LYS A 178 -10.83 15.15 13.30
N GLY A 179 -10.28 15.16 12.08
CA GLY A 179 -8.98 14.58 11.77
C GLY A 179 -7.81 15.42 12.29
N ILE A 180 -7.95 16.74 12.28
CA ILE A 180 -6.89 17.70 12.67
C ILE A 180 -6.73 17.83 14.18
N CYS A 181 -7.85 17.91 14.94
CA CYS A 181 -7.81 18.04 16.39
C CYS A 181 -7.41 16.72 17.02
N LEU A 182 -6.20 16.65 17.58
CA LEU A 182 -5.70 15.46 18.27
C LEU A 182 -6.38 15.30 19.63
N GLY A 183 -6.39 14.07 20.12
CA GLY A 183 -6.93 13.69 21.41
C GLY A 183 -7.36 12.22 21.45
N PRO A 184 -7.90 11.72 22.55
CA PRO A 184 -8.35 10.35 22.71
C PRO A 184 -9.40 9.91 21.68
N SER A 185 -10.28 10.84 21.26
CA SER A 185 -11.34 10.56 20.30
C SER A 185 -10.89 10.61 18.84
N ASN A 186 -9.65 11.06 18.57
CA ASN A 186 -9.10 11.08 17.22
C ASN A 186 -8.52 9.71 16.84
N PHE A 187 -9.17 9.01 15.91
CA PHE A 187 -8.81 7.67 15.48
C PHE A 187 -7.82 7.61 14.30
N LEU A 188 -7.54 8.74 13.62
CA LEU A 188 -6.71 8.73 12.40
C LEU A 188 -5.40 9.53 12.53
N GLY A 189 -5.36 10.57 13.35
CA GLY A 189 -4.24 11.51 13.40
C GLY A 189 -2.90 10.87 13.71
N ARG A 190 -2.86 9.84 14.56
CA ARG A 190 -1.61 9.11 14.86
C ARG A 190 -1.13 8.29 13.67
N ALA A 191 -2.04 7.61 12.97
CA ALA A 191 -1.70 6.87 11.75
C ALA A 191 -1.20 7.82 10.66
N TYR A 192 -1.84 8.99 10.51
CA TYR A 192 -1.42 10.04 9.59
C TYR A 192 0.01 10.54 9.88
N GLN A 193 0.34 10.78 11.14
CA GLN A 193 1.69 11.20 11.53
C GLN A 193 2.74 10.12 11.25
N GLN A 194 2.41 8.85 11.45
CA GLN A 194 3.37 7.74 11.34
C GLN A 194 3.57 7.20 9.94
N VAL A 195 2.58 7.33 9.04
CA VAL A 195 2.64 6.72 7.72
C VAL A 195 3.89 7.09 6.89
N PRO A 196 4.46 8.31 6.99
CA PRO A 196 5.68 8.65 6.27
C PRO A 196 6.92 7.86 6.71
N ILE A 197 6.91 7.24 7.88
CA ILE A 197 8.02 6.37 8.30
C ILE A 197 8.16 5.19 7.33
N GLY A 198 7.04 4.62 6.89
CA GLY A 198 7.01 3.50 5.95
C GLY A 198 7.66 3.79 4.59
N ILE A 199 7.67 5.05 4.12
CA ILE A 199 8.32 5.40 2.87
C ILE A 199 9.85 5.50 2.97
N THR A 200 10.38 5.60 4.19
CA THR A 200 11.82 5.81 4.45
C THR A 200 12.53 4.50 4.78
N VAL A 201 11.95 3.70 5.68
CA VAL A 201 12.58 2.47 6.19
C VAL A 201 12.60 1.35 5.16
N GLU A 202 13.52 0.40 5.33
CA GLU A 202 13.73 -0.77 4.45
C GLU A 202 13.98 -0.40 2.98
N GLY A 203 14.62 0.72 2.75
CA GLY A 203 14.89 1.30 1.44
C GLY A 203 13.88 2.40 1.08
N ALA A 204 14.40 3.62 0.97
CA ALA A 204 13.58 4.80 0.61
C ALA A 204 12.79 4.55 -0.67
N ASN A 205 11.54 4.97 -0.71
CA ASN A 205 10.64 4.72 -1.85
C ASN A 205 11.18 5.26 -3.18
N ILE A 206 11.87 6.40 -3.16
CA ILE A 206 12.51 6.96 -4.36
C ILE A 206 13.52 5.97 -4.93
N LEU A 207 14.42 5.45 -4.08
CA LEU A 207 15.43 4.45 -4.48
C LEU A 207 14.78 3.14 -4.92
N THR A 208 13.78 2.68 -4.18
CA THR A 208 13.06 1.43 -4.47
C THR A 208 12.43 1.48 -5.85
N ARG A 209 11.71 2.55 -6.18
CA ARG A 209 11.06 2.73 -7.47
C ARG A 209 12.06 2.92 -8.61
N SER A 210 13.07 3.77 -8.43
CA SER A 210 13.96 4.18 -9.52
C SER A 210 15.05 3.17 -9.84
N LEU A 211 15.47 2.35 -8.86
CA LEU A 211 16.62 1.46 -9.03
C LEU A 211 16.32 -0.01 -8.71
N ILE A 212 15.57 -0.31 -7.64
CA ILE A 212 15.45 -1.69 -7.17
C ILE A 212 14.48 -2.49 -8.04
N ILE A 213 13.27 -1.98 -8.30
CA ILE A 213 12.20 -2.74 -8.97
C ILE A 213 12.64 -3.18 -10.38
N PHE A 214 13.05 -2.26 -11.22
CA PHE A 214 13.45 -2.61 -12.59
C PHE A 214 14.97 -2.66 -12.76
N GLY A 215 15.71 -1.67 -12.29
CA GLY A 215 17.14 -1.54 -12.56
C GLY A 215 17.99 -2.72 -12.05
N GLN A 216 17.63 -3.33 -10.90
CA GLN A 216 18.28 -4.53 -10.40
C GLN A 216 17.59 -5.82 -10.90
N GLY A 217 16.29 -5.76 -11.15
CA GLY A 217 15.51 -6.92 -11.61
C GLY A 217 15.74 -7.26 -13.08
N ALA A 218 15.98 -6.27 -13.92
CA ALA A 218 16.05 -6.42 -15.39
C ALA A 218 17.01 -7.54 -15.84
N VAL A 219 18.21 -7.60 -15.28
CA VAL A 219 19.20 -8.63 -15.64
C VAL A 219 18.86 -9.99 -15.00
N ARG A 220 18.39 -10.00 -13.74
CA ARG A 220 18.19 -11.24 -12.98
C ARG A 220 16.92 -12.00 -13.38
N CYS A 221 15.88 -11.26 -13.79
CA CYS A 221 14.58 -11.84 -14.12
C CYS A 221 14.36 -11.98 -15.63
N HIS A 222 15.29 -11.52 -16.46
CA HIS A 222 15.20 -11.67 -17.90
C HIS A 222 15.51 -13.12 -18.32
N PRO A 223 14.72 -13.73 -19.23
CA PRO A 223 14.90 -15.14 -19.58
C PRO A 223 16.23 -15.47 -20.24
N TYR A 224 16.89 -14.52 -20.89
CA TYR A 224 18.11 -14.77 -21.67
C TYR A 224 19.35 -14.01 -21.20
N VAL A 225 19.22 -12.77 -20.73
CA VAL A 225 20.38 -11.89 -20.45
C VAL A 225 21.35 -12.50 -19.44
N LEU A 226 20.87 -13.19 -18.41
CA LEU A 226 21.76 -13.86 -17.46
C LEU A 226 22.52 -15.02 -18.10
N ALA A 227 21.85 -15.80 -18.94
CA ALA A 227 22.49 -16.92 -19.68
C ALA A 227 23.55 -16.41 -20.66
N GLU A 228 23.27 -15.33 -21.39
CA GLU A 228 24.24 -14.67 -22.28
C GLU A 228 25.48 -14.20 -21.51
N MET A 229 25.28 -13.54 -20.37
CA MET A 229 26.39 -13.07 -19.53
C MET A 229 27.23 -14.22 -18.97
N GLN A 230 26.60 -15.31 -18.54
CA GLN A 230 27.31 -16.49 -18.04
C GLN A 230 28.08 -17.20 -19.13
N ALA A 231 27.49 -17.38 -20.31
CA ALA A 231 28.14 -17.98 -21.46
C ALA A 231 29.37 -17.15 -21.90
N ALA A 232 29.24 -15.82 -21.96
CA ALA A 232 30.35 -14.92 -22.26
C ALA A 232 31.46 -14.95 -21.19
N GLN A 233 31.11 -15.10 -19.89
CA GLN A 233 32.10 -15.21 -18.82
C GLN A 233 32.87 -16.53 -18.85
N ASN A 234 32.25 -17.59 -19.35
CA ASN A 234 32.83 -18.92 -19.45
C ASN A 234 33.46 -19.21 -20.82
N ASP A 235 33.53 -18.23 -21.72
CA ASP A 235 34.00 -18.37 -23.10
C ASP A 235 33.26 -19.48 -23.88
N ASP A 236 31.99 -19.77 -23.52
CA ASP A 236 31.14 -20.77 -24.20
C ASP A 236 30.36 -20.13 -25.35
N LEU A 237 30.99 -20.07 -26.52
CA LEU A 237 30.42 -19.48 -27.74
C LEU A 237 29.13 -20.17 -28.18
N LYS A 238 29.05 -21.51 -28.04
CA LYS A 238 27.85 -22.26 -28.45
C LYS A 238 26.65 -21.95 -27.58
N ALA A 239 26.83 -21.87 -26.27
CA ALA A 239 25.78 -21.47 -25.34
C ALA A 239 25.38 -20.00 -25.54
N PHE A 240 26.36 -19.12 -25.84
CA PHE A 240 26.11 -17.72 -26.15
C PHE A 240 25.25 -17.56 -27.42
N ASP A 241 25.63 -18.21 -28.53
CA ASP A 241 24.88 -18.17 -29.80
C ASP A 241 23.44 -18.68 -29.60
N ALA A 242 23.27 -19.78 -28.90
CA ALA A 242 21.93 -20.31 -28.62
C ALA A 242 21.07 -19.32 -27.82
N ALA A 243 21.64 -18.67 -26.81
CA ALA A 243 20.93 -17.70 -25.97
C ALA A 243 20.57 -16.43 -26.76
N ILE A 244 21.50 -15.87 -27.55
CA ILE A 244 21.27 -14.61 -28.30
C ILE A 244 20.24 -14.79 -29.42
N PHE A 245 20.28 -15.91 -30.16
CA PHE A 245 19.27 -16.15 -31.20
C PHE A 245 17.87 -16.38 -30.60
N ALA A 246 17.77 -17.08 -29.46
CA ALA A 246 16.51 -17.23 -28.74
C ALA A 246 15.99 -15.87 -28.21
N HIS A 247 16.89 -15.01 -27.71
CA HIS A 247 16.56 -13.65 -27.26
C HIS A 247 16.03 -12.77 -28.41
N ILE A 248 16.70 -12.79 -29.56
CA ILE A 248 16.23 -12.08 -30.76
C ILE A 248 14.81 -12.53 -31.15
N GLY A 249 14.58 -13.85 -31.20
CA GLY A 249 13.25 -14.42 -31.47
C GLY A 249 12.20 -13.99 -30.45
N HIS A 250 12.56 -13.96 -29.16
CA HIS A 250 11.70 -13.48 -28.06
C HIS A 250 11.33 -12.00 -28.25
N THR A 251 12.28 -11.14 -28.54
CA THR A 251 12.06 -9.70 -28.75
C THR A 251 11.11 -9.44 -29.93
N PHE A 252 11.36 -10.06 -31.09
CA PHE A 252 10.49 -9.92 -32.25
C PHE A 252 9.09 -10.51 -31.99
N GLY A 253 9.01 -11.67 -31.36
CA GLY A 253 7.75 -12.31 -31.01
C GLY A 253 6.89 -11.45 -30.09
N ASN A 254 7.48 -10.86 -29.05
CA ASN A 254 6.79 -9.95 -28.14
C ASN A 254 6.35 -8.65 -28.83
N GLY A 255 7.19 -8.07 -29.68
CA GLY A 255 6.82 -6.88 -30.45
C GLY A 255 5.63 -7.13 -31.38
N TRP A 256 5.65 -8.25 -32.11
CA TRP A 256 4.55 -8.66 -32.97
C TRP A 256 3.27 -8.96 -32.20
N HIS A 257 3.37 -9.70 -31.09
CA HIS A 257 2.22 -10.00 -30.23
C HIS A 257 1.63 -8.72 -29.59
N ALA A 258 2.47 -7.79 -29.13
CA ALA A 258 2.03 -6.50 -28.61
C ALA A 258 1.26 -5.69 -29.66
N PHE A 259 1.77 -5.66 -30.92
CA PHE A 259 1.11 -4.96 -32.02
C PHE A 259 -0.22 -5.59 -32.41
N LEU A 260 -0.27 -6.91 -32.61
CA LEU A 260 -1.52 -7.62 -32.97
C LEU A 260 -2.57 -7.48 -31.87
N THR A 261 -2.19 -7.69 -30.61
CA THR A 261 -3.12 -7.52 -29.49
C THR A 261 -3.55 -6.07 -29.29
N GLY A 262 -2.70 -5.12 -29.70
CA GLY A 262 -3.02 -3.70 -29.74
C GLY A 262 -4.11 -3.38 -30.77
N ILE A 263 -4.02 -3.91 -31.98
CA ILE A 263 -5.02 -3.71 -33.05
C ILE A 263 -6.35 -4.43 -32.72
N THR A 264 -6.25 -5.68 -32.24
CA THR A 264 -7.44 -6.51 -31.97
C THR A 264 -8.09 -6.21 -30.62
N GLY A 265 -7.56 -5.23 -29.86
CA GLY A 265 -8.00 -4.98 -28.49
C GLY A 265 -7.85 -6.18 -27.56
N SER A 266 -6.96 -7.12 -27.92
CA SER A 266 -6.67 -8.37 -27.19
C SER A 266 -7.85 -9.38 -27.15
N HIS A 267 -8.92 -9.21 -27.92
CA HIS A 267 -10.11 -10.07 -27.86
C HIS A 267 -9.84 -11.56 -28.15
N PHE A 268 -8.82 -11.85 -28.96
CA PHE A 268 -8.45 -13.21 -29.35
C PHE A 268 -7.43 -13.87 -28.42
N VAL A 269 -6.97 -13.16 -27.37
CA VAL A 269 -6.04 -13.73 -26.40
C VAL A 269 -6.76 -14.81 -25.60
N LYS A 270 -6.18 -16.01 -25.58
CA LYS A 270 -6.67 -17.13 -24.79
C LYS A 270 -6.45 -16.84 -23.29
N VAL A 271 -7.45 -17.12 -22.49
CA VAL A 271 -7.38 -17.04 -21.03
C VAL A 271 -7.74 -18.40 -20.43
N PRO A 272 -7.33 -18.71 -19.20
CA PRO A 272 -7.72 -19.95 -18.53
C PRO A 272 -9.26 -20.10 -18.53
N SER A 273 -9.74 -21.31 -18.75
CA SER A 273 -11.18 -21.60 -18.86
C SER A 273 -11.95 -21.44 -17.55
N ASN A 274 -11.26 -21.53 -16.43
CA ASN A 274 -11.80 -21.50 -15.07
C ASN A 274 -11.86 -20.13 -14.43
N VAL A 275 -11.54 -19.03 -15.15
CA VAL A 275 -11.64 -17.66 -14.61
C VAL A 275 -13.07 -17.14 -14.69
N ALA A 276 -13.42 -16.20 -13.81
CA ALA A 276 -14.72 -15.54 -13.82
C ALA A 276 -14.95 -14.80 -15.16
N PRO A 277 -16.17 -14.84 -15.74
CA PRO A 277 -16.46 -14.16 -17.01
C PRO A 277 -16.12 -12.67 -16.97
N GLU A 278 -16.41 -11.98 -15.87
CA GLU A 278 -16.15 -10.56 -15.66
C GLU A 278 -14.67 -10.21 -15.56
N THR A 279 -13.80 -11.16 -15.19
CA THR A 279 -12.34 -10.94 -15.12
C THR A 279 -11.62 -11.24 -16.43
N ARG A 280 -12.27 -11.97 -17.36
CA ARG A 280 -11.68 -12.43 -18.62
C ARG A 280 -10.98 -11.33 -19.40
N ARG A 281 -11.62 -10.17 -19.55
CA ARG A 281 -11.06 -9.03 -20.27
C ARG A 281 -9.78 -8.49 -19.63
N TYR A 282 -9.71 -8.50 -18.32
CA TYR A 282 -8.52 -8.04 -17.60
C TYR A 282 -7.31 -8.96 -17.84
N TYR A 283 -7.51 -10.29 -17.83
CA TYR A 283 -6.44 -11.24 -18.21
C TYR A 283 -5.93 -11.01 -19.64
N GLN A 284 -6.83 -10.79 -20.59
CA GLN A 284 -6.47 -10.48 -21.97
C GLN A 284 -5.64 -9.21 -22.09
N GLN A 285 -6.01 -8.16 -21.36
CA GLN A 285 -5.29 -6.88 -21.35
C GLN A 285 -3.92 -6.98 -20.66
N LEU A 286 -3.83 -7.73 -19.57
CA LEU A 286 -2.57 -7.98 -18.89
C LEU A 286 -1.59 -8.75 -19.78
N THR A 287 -2.06 -9.71 -20.55
CA THR A 287 -1.23 -10.43 -21.55
C THR A 287 -0.64 -9.46 -22.58
N ARG A 288 -1.44 -8.52 -23.07
CA ARG A 288 -0.96 -7.45 -23.94
C ARG A 288 0.13 -6.60 -23.26
N PHE A 289 -0.12 -6.16 -22.04
CA PHE A 289 0.86 -5.36 -21.29
C PHE A 289 2.16 -6.12 -21.05
N SER A 290 2.07 -7.41 -20.76
CA SER A 290 3.25 -8.28 -20.58
C SER A 290 4.12 -8.33 -21.83
N SER A 291 3.53 -8.57 -23.00
CA SER A 291 4.29 -8.58 -24.27
C SER A 291 4.86 -7.21 -24.62
N ALA A 292 4.06 -6.15 -24.43
CA ALA A 292 4.52 -4.78 -24.65
C ALA A 292 5.66 -4.40 -23.71
N PHE A 293 5.61 -4.83 -22.44
CA PHE A 293 6.65 -4.59 -21.46
C PHE A 293 7.94 -5.34 -21.81
N ALA A 294 7.85 -6.64 -22.16
CA ALA A 294 9.00 -7.44 -22.55
C ALA A 294 9.71 -6.81 -23.76
N PHE A 295 8.96 -6.48 -24.82
CA PHE A 295 9.49 -5.79 -26.00
C PHE A 295 10.15 -4.45 -25.65
N LEU A 296 9.49 -3.62 -24.84
CA LEU A 296 10.03 -2.32 -24.41
C LEU A 296 11.30 -2.48 -23.56
N ALA A 297 11.37 -3.52 -22.71
CA ALA A 297 12.54 -3.82 -21.89
C ALA A 297 13.74 -4.19 -22.75
N ASP A 298 13.57 -5.09 -23.73
CA ASP A 298 14.61 -5.51 -24.65
C ASP A 298 15.16 -4.35 -25.48
N ILE A 299 14.28 -3.57 -26.09
CA ILE A 299 14.68 -2.38 -26.86
C ILE A 299 15.37 -1.34 -25.97
N SER A 300 14.93 -1.20 -24.72
CA SER A 300 15.57 -0.28 -23.77
C SER A 300 16.97 -0.72 -23.39
N MET A 301 17.17 -2.02 -23.14
CA MET A 301 18.49 -2.59 -22.88
C MET A 301 19.40 -2.51 -24.09
N LEU A 302 18.89 -2.81 -25.27
CA LEU A 302 19.64 -2.73 -26.53
C LEU A 302 20.14 -1.31 -26.83
N VAL A 303 19.28 -0.29 -26.66
CA VAL A 303 19.61 1.11 -27.04
C VAL A 303 20.42 1.82 -25.97
N MET A 304 20.17 1.53 -24.68
CA MET A 304 20.78 2.25 -23.56
C MET A 304 21.86 1.45 -22.83
N GLY A 305 21.87 0.13 -22.94
CA GLY A 305 22.82 -0.71 -22.25
C GLY A 305 22.94 -0.39 -20.76
N GLY A 306 24.16 -0.22 -20.26
CA GLY A 306 24.45 0.13 -18.87
C GLY A 306 23.92 1.51 -18.44
N ASP A 307 23.67 2.42 -19.38
CA ASP A 307 23.14 3.76 -19.09
C ASP A 307 21.70 3.71 -18.57
N LEU A 308 20.96 2.64 -18.84
CA LEU A 308 19.60 2.47 -18.34
C LEU A 308 19.54 2.56 -16.80
N LYS A 309 20.55 2.07 -16.09
CA LYS A 309 20.65 2.18 -14.63
C LYS A 309 20.88 3.63 -14.17
N ARG A 310 21.58 4.44 -14.97
CA ARG A 310 21.83 5.86 -14.66
C ARG A 310 20.65 6.75 -15.05
N LYS A 311 19.81 6.30 -15.98
CA LYS A 311 18.58 6.98 -16.39
C LYS A 311 17.41 6.60 -15.49
N GLU A 312 17.53 6.91 -14.18
CA GLU A 312 16.61 6.49 -13.13
C GLU A 312 15.15 6.82 -13.41
N LYS A 313 14.84 7.94 -14.08
CA LYS A 313 13.47 8.30 -14.47
C LYS A 313 12.86 7.30 -15.45
N LEU A 314 13.65 6.76 -16.37
CA LEU A 314 13.21 5.73 -17.33
C LEU A 314 13.10 4.37 -16.63
N SER A 315 14.10 4.01 -15.83
CA SER A 315 14.06 2.80 -14.99
C SER A 315 12.83 2.79 -14.07
N ALA A 316 12.51 3.93 -13.44
CA ALA A 316 11.32 4.08 -12.59
C ALA A 316 10.01 3.82 -13.36
N ARG A 317 9.87 4.33 -14.58
CA ARG A 317 8.68 4.09 -15.42
C ARG A 317 8.54 2.62 -15.81
N MET A 318 9.67 1.96 -16.12
CA MET A 318 9.66 0.51 -16.36
C MET A 318 9.24 -0.24 -15.08
N GLY A 319 9.73 0.18 -13.92
CA GLY A 319 9.31 -0.32 -12.62
C GLY A 319 7.81 -0.13 -12.35
N ASP A 320 7.26 1.03 -12.72
CA ASP A 320 5.83 1.32 -12.58
C ASP A 320 4.98 0.37 -13.45
N ILE A 321 5.37 0.14 -14.71
CA ILE A 321 4.66 -0.80 -15.61
C ILE A 321 4.62 -2.20 -14.98
N LEU A 322 5.78 -2.73 -14.60
CA LEU A 322 5.93 -4.04 -13.98
C LEU A 322 5.08 -4.14 -12.69
N SER A 323 5.13 -3.09 -11.88
CA SER A 323 4.39 -3.03 -10.62
C SER A 323 2.88 -3.09 -10.85
N GLN A 324 2.34 -2.29 -11.80
CA GLN A 324 0.91 -2.31 -12.05
C GLN A 324 0.43 -3.66 -12.60
N MET A 325 1.23 -4.36 -13.40
CA MET A 325 0.92 -5.73 -13.84
C MET A 325 0.86 -6.72 -12.67
N TYR A 326 1.84 -6.65 -11.75
CA TYR A 326 1.84 -7.50 -10.55
C TYR A 326 0.64 -7.22 -9.65
N LEU A 327 0.37 -5.96 -9.36
CA LEU A 327 -0.76 -5.53 -8.52
C LEU A 327 -2.10 -5.95 -9.13
N SER A 328 -2.27 -5.80 -10.45
CA SER A 328 -3.45 -6.26 -11.18
C SER A 328 -3.62 -7.78 -11.08
N SER A 329 -2.53 -8.53 -11.20
CA SER A 329 -2.55 -10.00 -11.05
C SER A 329 -2.97 -10.41 -9.63
N ALA A 330 -2.50 -9.68 -8.61
CA ALA A 330 -2.91 -9.91 -7.22
C ALA A 330 -4.40 -9.63 -7.00
N VAL A 331 -4.93 -8.55 -7.57
CA VAL A 331 -6.36 -8.21 -7.53
C VAL A 331 -7.21 -9.31 -8.15
N LEU A 332 -6.85 -9.79 -9.32
CA LEU A 332 -7.57 -10.89 -10.00
C LEU A 332 -7.48 -12.19 -9.18
N LYS A 333 -6.29 -12.52 -8.68
CA LYS A 333 -6.08 -13.70 -7.82
C LYS A 333 -6.94 -13.64 -6.57
N ARG A 334 -7.04 -12.49 -5.92
CA ARG A 334 -7.90 -12.28 -4.75
C ARG A 334 -9.36 -12.53 -5.08
N TYR A 335 -9.89 -11.91 -6.14
CA TYR A 335 -11.27 -12.04 -6.55
C TYR A 335 -11.65 -13.50 -6.83
N GLU A 336 -10.79 -14.23 -7.54
CA GLU A 336 -10.98 -15.67 -7.81
C GLU A 336 -10.90 -16.51 -6.52
N ALA A 337 -9.94 -16.24 -5.64
CA ALA A 337 -9.70 -17.02 -4.44
C ALA A 337 -10.78 -16.80 -3.35
N GLU A 338 -11.35 -15.59 -3.26
CA GLU A 338 -12.43 -15.27 -2.32
C GLU A 338 -13.82 -15.69 -2.81
N GLY A 339 -13.89 -16.50 -3.87
CA GLY A 339 -15.13 -17.11 -4.36
C GLY A 339 -15.94 -16.20 -5.29
N ARG A 340 -15.30 -15.25 -5.98
CA ARG A 340 -15.91 -14.42 -7.03
C ARG A 340 -17.15 -13.66 -6.54
N GLN A 341 -17.02 -13.02 -5.39
CA GLN A 341 -18.14 -12.31 -4.77
C GLN A 341 -18.57 -11.13 -5.62
N GLN A 342 -19.77 -11.20 -6.20
CA GLN A 342 -20.30 -10.14 -7.07
C GLN A 342 -20.43 -8.79 -6.35
N ALA A 343 -20.68 -8.81 -5.06
CA ALA A 343 -20.73 -7.60 -4.24
C ALA A 343 -19.37 -6.89 -4.15
N ASP A 344 -18.25 -7.60 -4.34
CA ASP A 344 -16.89 -7.06 -4.32
C ASP A 344 -16.42 -6.61 -5.71
N ALA A 345 -17.18 -6.91 -6.77
CA ALA A 345 -16.84 -6.55 -8.15
C ALA A 345 -16.57 -5.05 -8.35
N PRO A 346 -17.28 -4.10 -7.73
CA PRO A 346 -16.95 -2.68 -7.85
C PRO A 346 -15.54 -2.35 -7.35
N LEU A 347 -15.07 -2.96 -6.25
CA LEU A 347 -13.72 -2.77 -5.71
C LEU A 347 -12.66 -3.35 -6.66
N MET A 348 -12.88 -4.56 -7.13
CA MET A 348 -12.01 -5.23 -8.12
C MET A 348 -11.91 -4.40 -9.40
N ASN A 349 -13.03 -3.99 -9.97
CA ASN A 349 -13.08 -3.21 -11.19
C ASN A 349 -12.39 -1.85 -11.03
N TRP A 350 -12.60 -1.15 -9.92
CA TRP A 350 -11.95 0.13 -9.64
C TRP A 350 -10.42 -0.05 -9.60
N ALA A 351 -9.94 -1.05 -8.87
CA ALA A 351 -8.52 -1.35 -8.75
C ALA A 351 -7.88 -1.72 -10.09
N MET A 352 -8.58 -2.48 -10.92
CA MET A 352 -8.12 -2.86 -12.26
C MET A 352 -8.03 -1.66 -13.20
N TRP A 353 -9.07 -0.81 -13.27
CA TRP A 353 -9.04 0.38 -14.12
C TRP A 353 -7.97 1.38 -13.68
N ASP A 354 -7.82 1.65 -12.37
CA ASP A 354 -6.76 2.51 -11.83
C ASP A 354 -5.37 1.99 -12.22
N SER A 355 -5.13 0.68 -12.06
CA SER A 355 -3.84 0.06 -12.38
C SER A 355 -3.55 0.07 -13.88
N MET A 356 -4.53 -0.22 -14.74
CA MET A 356 -4.35 -0.19 -16.19
C MET A 356 -4.09 1.21 -16.72
N PHE A 357 -4.78 2.21 -16.19
CA PHE A 357 -4.54 3.62 -16.52
C PHE A 357 -3.13 4.06 -16.10
N LYS A 358 -2.69 3.69 -14.89
CA LYS A 358 -1.34 4.00 -14.40
C LYS A 358 -0.26 3.29 -15.22
N ALA A 359 -0.47 2.02 -15.59
CA ALA A 359 0.44 1.30 -16.47
C ALA A 359 0.56 1.98 -17.84
N GLN A 360 -0.57 2.34 -18.46
CA GLN A 360 -0.58 3.07 -19.74
C GLN A 360 0.18 4.39 -19.66
N ASN A 361 0.01 5.16 -18.59
CA ASN A 361 0.72 6.43 -18.40
C ASN A 361 2.24 6.20 -18.22
N ALA A 362 2.63 5.11 -17.56
CA ALA A 362 4.03 4.74 -17.40
C ALA A 362 4.66 4.33 -18.76
N PHE A 363 3.96 3.54 -19.57
CA PHE A 363 4.35 3.24 -20.96
C PHE A 363 4.53 4.52 -21.78
N GLU A 364 3.54 5.40 -21.77
CA GLU A 364 3.61 6.67 -22.50
C GLU A 364 4.76 7.53 -22.01
N GLY A 365 4.93 7.65 -20.69
CA GLY A 365 6.05 8.39 -20.11
C GLY A 365 7.41 7.80 -20.49
N MET A 366 7.52 6.48 -20.65
CA MET A 366 8.74 5.82 -21.13
C MET A 366 8.99 6.13 -22.61
N VAL A 367 7.99 5.93 -23.44
CA VAL A 367 8.09 6.14 -24.90
C VAL A 367 8.38 7.60 -25.22
N SER A 368 7.66 8.56 -24.63
CA SER A 368 7.82 9.99 -24.89
C SER A 368 9.19 10.56 -24.47
N ASN A 369 9.88 9.89 -23.55
CA ASN A 369 11.21 10.30 -23.06
C ASN A 369 12.33 9.36 -23.54
N PHE A 370 12.05 8.51 -24.52
CA PHE A 370 13.05 7.60 -25.06
C PHE A 370 14.15 8.39 -25.78
N PRO A 371 15.45 8.03 -25.63
CA PRO A 371 16.56 8.85 -26.15
C PRO A 371 16.53 9.06 -27.66
N SER A 372 16.09 8.06 -28.43
CA SER A 372 15.97 8.12 -29.87
C SER A 372 14.54 8.43 -30.32
N ARG A 373 14.31 9.52 -31.02
CA ARG A 373 13.01 9.90 -31.58
C ARG A 373 12.45 8.88 -32.56
N PHE A 374 13.31 8.27 -33.37
CA PHE A 374 12.92 7.24 -34.35
C PHE A 374 12.39 6.00 -33.60
N VAL A 375 13.16 5.49 -32.63
CA VAL A 375 12.75 4.34 -31.81
C VAL A 375 11.50 4.66 -31.00
N SER A 376 11.39 5.85 -30.42
CA SER A 376 10.19 6.33 -29.71
C SER A 376 8.93 6.23 -30.58
N THR A 377 9.03 6.71 -31.84
CA THR A 377 7.90 6.66 -32.79
C THR A 377 7.50 5.22 -33.12
N LEU A 378 8.49 4.36 -33.34
CA LEU A 378 8.25 2.93 -33.60
C LEU A 378 7.60 2.23 -32.42
N LEU A 379 8.16 2.41 -31.22
CA LEU A 379 7.61 1.87 -29.97
C LEU A 379 6.15 2.31 -29.75
N ARG A 380 5.86 3.60 -29.99
CA ARG A 380 4.51 4.13 -29.86
C ARG A 380 3.52 3.43 -30.78
N ARG A 381 3.90 3.20 -32.03
CA ARG A 381 3.05 2.53 -33.03
C ARG A 381 2.85 1.04 -32.74
N ILE A 382 3.83 0.38 -32.14
CA ILE A 382 3.72 -1.02 -31.76
C ILE A 382 2.89 -1.19 -30.48
N ILE A 383 3.17 -0.39 -29.44
CA ILE A 383 2.51 -0.51 -28.15
C ILE A 383 1.09 0.08 -28.17
N PHE A 384 0.89 1.20 -28.87
CA PHE A 384 -0.37 1.93 -28.94
C PHE A 384 -0.85 2.17 -30.37
N PRO A 385 -1.04 1.11 -31.19
CA PRO A 385 -1.39 1.26 -32.61
C PRO A 385 -2.72 2.01 -32.84
N LEU A 386 -3.69 1.84 -31.95
CA LEU A 386 -5.01 2.49 -31.98
C LEU A 386 -5.19 3.54 -30.87
N GLY A 387 -4.09 4.03 -30.28
CA GLY A 387 -4.14 5.02 -29.22
C GLY A 387 -4.19 4.41 -27.82
N ARG A 388 -4.61 5.22 -26.83
CA ARG A 388 -4.56 4.92 -25.39
C ARG A 388 -5.97 4.70 -24.85
N PRO A 389 -6.43 3.43 -24.77
CA PRO A 389 -7.82 3.11 -24.46
C PRO A 389 -8.17 3.14 -22.97
N TYR A 390 -7.16 3.16 -22.08
CA TYR A 390 -7.42 3.07 -20.64
C TYR A 390 -7.63 4.47 -20.06
N VAL A 391 -8.72 4.61 -19.31
CA VAL A 391 -9.12 5.83 -18.62
C VAL A 391 -9.17 5.60 -17.12
N VAL A 392 -9.27 6.67 -16.33
CA VAL A 392 -9.51 6.60 -14.89
C VAL A 392 -10.83 5.84 -14.61
N PRO A 393 -10.98 5.22 -13.42
CA PRO A 393 -12.27 4.67 -13.01
C PRO A 393 -13.38 5.72 -13.15
N SER A 394 -14.53 5.31 -13.69
CA SER A 394 -15.65 6.25 -13.89
C SER A 394 -16.29 6.70 -12.57
N ASP A 395 -16.90 7.89 -12.56
CA ASP A 395 -17.60 8.44 -11.39
C ASP A 395 -18.68 7.49 -10.88
N ARG A 396 -19.44 6.86 -11.81
CA ARG A 396 -20.42 5.82 -11.46
C ARG A 396 -19.80 4.67 -10.69
N LEU A 397 -18.65 4.17 -11.14
CA LEU A 397 -17.94 3.10 -10.44
C LEU A 397 -17.42 3.59 -9.09
N GLY A 398 -16.90 4.82 -9.04
CA GLY A 398 -16.50 5.48 -7.80
C GLY A 398 -17.64 5.57 -6.79
N GLY A 399 -18.82 6.00 -7.23
CA GLY A 399 -20.02 6.04 -6.39
C GLY A 399 -20.42 4.67 -5.83
N CYS A 400 -20.36 3.62 -6.67
CA CYS A 400 -20.60 2.24 -6.19
C CYS A 400 -19.60 1.81 -5.11
N VAL A 401 -18.31 2.11 -5.28
CA VAL A 401 -17.29 1.80 -4.25
C VAL A 401 -17.53 2.58 -2.97
N ALA A 402 -17.81 3.88 -3.07
CA ALA A 402 -18.09 4.73 -1.91
C ALA A 402 -19.30 4.23 -1.11
N ASP A 403 -20.38 3.81 -1.79
CA ASP A 403 -21.56 3.26 -1.15
C ASP A 403 -21.28 1.98 -0.35
N LEU A 404 -20.35 1.14 -0.80
CA LEU A 404 -19.91 -0.04 -0.05
C LEU A 404 -19.21 0.30 1.28
N LEU A 405 -18.56 1.46 1.36
CA LEU A 405 -17.81 1.86 2.56
C LEU A 405 -18.70 2.50 3.63
N ILE A 406 -19.78 3.17 3.22
CA ILE A 406 -20.65 3.95 4.11
C ILE A 406 -21.84 3.15 4.65
N ALA A 407 -21.92 1.86 4.38
CA ALA A 407 -22.97 0.97 4.85
C ALA A 407 -22.38 -0.34 5.40
N PRO A 408 -22.98 -0.93 6.45
CA PRO A 408 -22.65 -2.27 6.88
C PRO A 408 -22.93 -3.28 5.76
N SER A 409 -21.95 -4.12 5.46
CA SER A 409 -22.11 -5.17 4.45
C SER A 409 -21.02 -6.23 4.62
N ALA A 410 -21.29 -7.43 4.11
CA ALA A 410 -20.28 -8.48 4.07
C ALA A 410 -19.03 -8.06 3.27
N THR A 411 -19.18 -7.22 2.24
CA THR A 411 -18.07 -6.64 1.48
C THR A 411 -17.20 -5.73 2.35
N ARG A 412 -17.82 -4.83 3.12
CA ARG A 412 -17.09 -3.94 4.05
C ARG A 412 -16.35 -4.74 5.11
N ASP A 413 -16.96 -5.81 5.60
CA ASP A 413 -16.35 -6.69 6.60
C ASP A 413 -15.19 -7.52 6.01
N ARG A 414 -15.32 -8.08 4.81
CA ARG A 414 -14.20 -8.76 4.11
C ARG A 414 -13.06 -7.79 3.82
N LEU A 415 -13.38 -6.60 3.31
CA LEU A 415 -12.38 -5.58 2.97
C LEU A 415 -11.54 -5.15 4.19
N THR A 416 -12.14 -5.11 5.37
CA THR A 416 -11.50 -4.71 6.62
C THR A 416 -11.25 -5.87 7.58
N SER A 417 -11.27 -7.10 7.09
CA SER A 417 -11.07 -8.31 7.89
C SER A 417 -9.71 -8.30 8.61
N GLY A 418 -9.67 -8.89 9.81
CA GLY A 418 -8.47 -8.93 10.65
C GLY A 418 -8.26 -7.68 11.50
N MET A 419 -9.14 -6.66 11.42
CA MET A 419 -9.16 -5.57 12.37
C MET A 419 -9.87 -6.02 13.66
N TYR A 420 -9.34 -5.56 14.80
CA TYR A 420 -10.12 -5.56 16.04
C TYR A 420 -11.15 -4.42 16.01
N ILE A 421 -12.42 -4.77 16.16
CA ILE A 421 -13.53 -3.82 16.14
C ILE A 421 -14.23 -3.90 17.50
N PRO A 422 -13.93 -2.97 18.42
CA PRO A 422 -14.55 -2.96 19.73
C PRO A 422 -16.04 -2.61 19.64
N ARG A 423 -16.82 -3.10 20.59
CA ARG A 423 -18.23 -2.73 20.82
C ARG A 423 -18.33 -1.88 22.08
N ASP A 424 -17.49 -0.86 22.18
CA ASP A 424 -17.38 0.05 23.33
C ASP A 424 -17.56 1.49 22.86
N GLU A 425 -18.45 2.23 23.50
CA GLU A 425 -18.71 3.64 23.21
C GLU A 425 -17.56 4.57 23.59
N LYS A 426 -16.69 4.13 24.49
CA LYS A 426 -15.50 4.87 24.91
C LYS A 426 -14.34 4.70 23.92
N ASP A 427 -14.41 3.69 23.07
CA ASP A 427 -13.42 3.48 22.02
C ASP A 427 -13.79 4.28 20.76
N PRO A 428 -12.86 5.06 20.17
CA PRO A 428 -13.16 5.92 19.03
C PRO A 428 -13.55 5.16 17.75
N VAL A 429 -13.18 3.88 17.62
CA VAL A 429 -13.63 2.99 16.53
C VAL A 429 -14.98 2.38 16.89
N GLY A 430 -15.14 1.94 18.14
CA GLY A 430 -16.36 1.33 18.64
C GLY A 430 -17.57 2.24 18.53
N VAL A 431 -17.44 3.49 18.97
CA VAL A 431 -18.54 4.46 18.90
C VAL A 431 -19.00 4.74 17.47
N ILE A 432 -18.08 4.70 16.47
CA ILE A 432 -18.45 4.88 15.06
C ILE A 432 -19.32 3.73 14.56
N GLU A 433 -18.97 2.48 14.87
CA GLU A 433 -19.75 1.31 14.46
C GLU A 433 -21.14 1.31 15.11
N LEU A 434 -21.24 1.62 16.41
CA LEU A 434 -22.50 1.75 17.12
C LEU A 434 -23.36 2.89 16.57
N ALA A 435 -22.75 4.05 16.28
CA ALA A 435 -23.45 5.19 15.68
C ALA A 435 -23.94 4.89 14.26
N LEU A 436 -23.16 4.16 13.47
CA LEU A 436 -23.54 3.74 12.13
C LEU A 436 -24.78 2.83 12.17
N GLU A 437 -24.78 1.82 13.04
CA GLU A 437 -25.92 0.91 13.23
C GLU A 437 -27.19 1.69 13.68
N ALA A 438 -27.06 2.52 14.71
CA ALA A 438 -28.17 3.33 15.21
C ALA A 438 -28.70 4.33 14.18
N THR A 439 -27.82 4.97 13.43
CA THR A 439 -28.20 5.91 12.37
C THR A 439 -29.03 5.23 11.29
N LEU A 440 -28.65 4.06 10.85
CA LEU A 440 -29.37 3.30 9.83
C LEU A 440 -30.74 2.84 10.31
N GLN A 441 -30.86 2.38 11.55
CA GLN A 441 -32.14 2.05 12.17
C GLN A 441 -33.05 3.27 12.30
N ALA A 442 -32.46 4.43 12.61
CA ALA A 442 -33.19 5.69 12.75
C ALA A 442 -33.67 6.28 11.39
N GLU A 443 -33.07 5.95 10.26
CA GLU A 443 -33.41 6.53 8.95
C GLU A 443 -34.85 6.30 8.52
N ALA A 444 -35.38 5.09 8.73
CA ALA A 444 -36.76 4.76 8.43
C ALA A 444 -37.74 5.61 9.29
N LEU A 445 -37.40 5.81 10.56
CA LEU A 445 -38.18 6.62 11.50
C LEU A 445 -38.13 8.10 11.13
N GLN A 446 -36.96 8.60 10.73
CA GLN A 446 -36.81 9.97 10.25
C GLN A 446 -37.60 10.22 8.95
N ALA A 447 -37.71 9.22 8.07
CA ALA A 447 -38.57 9.31 6.89
C ALA A 447 -40.05 9.42 7.28
N LYS A 448 -40.50 8.59 8.21
CA LYS A 448 -41.86 8.60 8.77
C LYS A 448 -42.20 9.96 9.41
N ILE A 449 -41.27 10.50 10.21
CA ILE A 449 -41.41 11.83 10.82
C ILE A 449 -41.47 12.94 9.76
N ARG A 450 -40.65 12.90 8.74
CA ARG A 450 -40.66 13.88 7.65
C ARG A 450 -42.00 13.92 6.90
N VAL A 451 -42.62 12.78 6.68
CA VAL A 451 -43.96 12.69 6.07
C VAL A 451 -44.99 13.38 6.98
N ALA A 452 -44.99 13.03 8.27
CA ALA A 452 -45.91 13.61 9.25
C ALA A 452 -45.72 15.13 9.47
N GLN A 453 -44.50 15.64 9.30
CA GLN A 453 -44.23 17.09 9.30
C GLN A 453 -44.82 17.79 8.07
N LYS A 454 -44.66 17.20 6.87
CA LYS A 454 -45.19 17.77 5.63
C LYS A 454 -46.71 17.84 5.61
N THR A 455 -47.37 16.91 6.31
CA THR A 455 -48.84 16.89 6.46
C THR A 455 -49.34 17.80 7.60
N GLY A 456 -48.43 18.53 8.26
CA GLY A 456 -48.81 19.45 9.34
C GLY A 456 -49.17 18.75 10.67
N VAL A 457 -49.01 17.44 10.78
CA VAL A 457 -49.33 16.67 11.98
C VAL A 457 -48.36 17.00 13.10
N LEU A 458 -47.05 17.21 12.79
CA LEU A 458 -46.01 17.47 13.78
C LEU A 458 -45.62 18.95 13.83
N SER A 459 -45.32 19.43 15.04
CA SER A 459 -44.83 20.76 15.33
C SER A 459 -43.49 20.71 16.06
N GLY A 460 -42.65 21.73 15.89
CA GLY A 460 -41.35 21.88 16.53
C GLY A 460 -40.34 22.61 15.64
N ARG A 461 -39.42 23.35 16.28
CA ARG A 461 -38.33 24.08 15.61
C ARG A 461 -37.03 23.25 15.57
N THR A 462 -36.84 22.41 16.54
CA THR A 462 -35.67 21.56 16.66
C THR A 462 -36.02 20.10 16.38
N ALA A 463 -35.03 19.29 16.00
CA ALA A 463 -35.23 17.86 15.80
C ALA A 463 -35.68 17.13 17.07
N GLN A 464 -35.32 17.64 18.27
CA GLN A 464 -35.77 17.11 19.54
C GLN A 464 -37.24 17.38 19.80
N GLU A 465 -37.67 18.63 19.58
CA GLU A 465 -39.11 19.02 19.74
C GLU A 465 -39.99 18.24 18.77
N ILE A 466 -39.51 18.05 17.52
CA ILE A 466 -40.23 17.29 16.50
C ILE A 466 -40.35 15.82 16.89
N ALA A 467 -39.27 15.20 17.38
CA ALA A 467 -39.26 13.80 17.86
C ALA A 467 -40.20 13.63 19.06
N ARG A 468 -40.20 14.58 20.02
CA ARG A 468 -41.14 14.60 21.14
C ARG A 468 -42.59 14.75 20.66
N SER A 469 -42.89 15.69 19.76
CA SER A 469 -44.20 15.84 19.16
C SER A 469 -44.68 14.57 18.46
N ALA A 470 -43.76 13.86 17.80
CA ALA A 470 -44.07 12.60 17.14
C ALA A 470 -44.42 11.48 18.13
N LEU A 471 -43.80 11.47 19.29
CA LEU A 471 -44.15 10.56 20.41
C LEU A 471 -45.52 10.91 21.01
N GLU A 472 -45.71 12.18 21.36
CA GLU A 472 -46.97 12.68 21.96
C GLU A 472 -48.19 12.45 21.03
N LYS A 473 -47.97 12.51 19.72
CA LYS A 473 -49.03 12.27 18.72
C LYS A 473 -49.10 10.83 18.22
N ASN A 474 -48.41 9.91 18.89
CA ASN A 474 -48.37 8.48 18.55
C ASN A 474 -47.95 8.18 17.09
N VAL A 475 -47.18 9.08 16.48
CA VAL A 475 -46.58 8.84 15.16
C VAL A 475 -45.42 7.85 15.26
N ILE A 476 -44.74 7.85 16.43
CA ILE A 476 -43.68 6.89 16.78
C ILE A 476 -43.95 6.34 18.20
N SER A 477 -43.50 5.12 18.47
CA SER A 477 -43.56 4.49 19.77
C SER A 477 -42.48 5.02 20.72
N SER A 478 -42.59 4.73 22.02
CA SER A 478 -41.56 5.07 23.01
C SER A 478 -40.21 4.41 22.70
N ALA A 479 -40.20 3.17 22.20
CA ALA A 479 -38.98 2.47 21.76
C ALA A 479 -38.33 3.14 20.53
N GLU A 480 -39.14 3.54 19.55
CA GLU A 480 -38.68 4.28 18.38
C GLU A 480 -38.12 5.64 18.75
N HIS A 481 -38.75 6.35 19.72
CA HIS A 481 -38.22 7.61 20.23
C HIS A 481 -36.88 7.41 20.95
N ALA A 482 -36.74 6.39 21.79
CA ALA A 482 -35.48 6.08 22.44
C ALA A 482 -34.36 5.77 21.45
N LEU A 483 -34.67 5.06 20.36
CA LEU A 483 -33.70 4.80 19.28
C LEU A 483 -33.23 6.08 18.60
N LEU A 484 -34.15 7.03 18.31
CA LEU A 484 -33.81 8.34 17.72
C LEU A 484 -32.90 9.17 18.65
N VAL A 485 -33.20 9.17 19.96
CA VAL A 485 -32.36 9.82 20.98
C VAL A 485 -30.97 9.20 20.98
N ARG A 486 -30.93 7.87 21.08
CA ARG A 486 -29.66 7.13 21.10
C ARG A 486 -28.79 7.34 19.87
N ALA A 487 -29.38 7.28 18.67
CA ALA A 487 -28.66 7.56 17.41
C ALA A 487 -28.05 8.97 17.40
N ARG A 488 -28.75 9.94 17.99
CA ARG A 488 -28.28 11.31 18.10
C ARG A 488 -27.13 11.47 19.09
N GLU A 489 -27.21 10.85 20.24
CA GLU A 489 -26.14 10.85 21.27
C GLU A 489 -24.86 10.26 20.69
N LEU A 490 -24.95 9.07 20.09
CA LEU A 490 -23.80 8.42 19.45
C LEU A 490 -23.22 9.27 18.30
N THR A 491 -24.08 9.87 17.49
CA THR A 491 -23.64 10.82 16.45
C THR A 491 -22.90 12.01 17.05
N GLY A 492 -23.37 12.55 18.17
CA GLY A 492 -22.72 13.62 18.91
C GLY A 492 -21.30 13.24 19.33
N GLU A 493 -21.13 12.06 19.91
CA GLU A 493 -19.80 11.56 20.31
C GLU A 493 -18.85 11.33 19.12
N VAL A 494 -19.35 10.79 18.01
CA VAL A 494 -18.54 10.57 16.79
C VAL A 494 -18.02 11.88 16.20
N ILE A 495 -18.83 12.93 16.17
CA ILE A 495 -18.44 14.22 15.54
C ILE A 495 -17.71 15.16 16.49
N LYS A 496 -17.75 14.90 17.77
CA LYS A 496 -17.08 15.69 18.81
C LYS A 496 -15.57 15.67 18.61
N VAL A 497 -14.91 16.78 18.82
CA VAL A 497 -13.46 16.91 18.93
C VAL A 497 -13.07 17.04 20.39
N ASP A 498 -11.87 16.59 20.72
CA ASP A 498 -11.35 16.73 22.07
C ASP A 498 -10.95 18.19 22.33
N ASP A 499 -11.16 18.65 23.55
CA ASP A 499 -10.71 19.94 24.06
C ASP A 499 -9.89 19.74 25.35
N PHE A 500 -9.01 20.68 25.60
CA PHE A 500 -8.03 20.59 26.67
C PHE A 500 -7.96 21.91 27.44
N PRO A 501 -7.48 21.93 28.70
CA PRO A 501 -7.10 23.16 29.40
C PRO A 501 -6.10 24.01 28.57
N PHE A 502 -5.99 25.29 28.87
CA PHE A 502 -5.11 26.22 28.14
C PHE A 502 -3.63 25.79 28.12
N ASP A 503 -3.18 25.06 29.11
CA ASP A 503 -1.84 24.48 29.20
C ASP A 503 -1.71 23.10 28.53
N LEU A 504 -2.74 22.65 27.83
CA LEU A 504 -2.88 21.30 27.23
C LEU A 504 -2.72 20.14 28.24
N GLY A 505 -2.90 20.39 29.51
CA GLY A 505 -2.63 19.42 30.57
C GLY A 505 -1.14 19.06 30.74
N LEU A 506 -0.25 19.87 30.12
CA LEU A 506 1.19 19.72 30.24
C LEU A 506 1.67 20.34 31.56
N GLN A 507 1.22 19.80 32.70
CA GLN A 507 1.88 20.14 33.95
C GLN A 507 3.35 19.72 33.81
N ARG A 508 4.26 20.66 34.02
CA ARG A 508 5.67 20.35 34.21
C ARG A 508 5.79 19.49 35.46
N SER A 509 5.75 18.18 35.29
CA SER A 509 6.28 17.29 36.32
C SER A 509 7.76 17.68 36.45
N GLU A 510 8.15 18.14 37.63
CA GLU A 510 9.57 18.25 37.94
C GLU A 510 10.24 16.94 37.50
N PRO A 511 11.39 17.01 36.80
CA PRO A 511 12.07 15.80 36.37
C PRO A 511 12.37 14.98 37.63
N LYS A 512 11.68 13.87 37.81
CA LYS A 512 12.09 12.88 38.82
C LYS A 512 13.55 12.58 38.53
N PRO A 513 14.45 12.70 39.56
CA PRO A 513 15.83 12.32 39.37
C PRO A 513 15.89 10.93 38.74
N ALA A 514 16.66 10.78 37.69
CA ALA A 514 16.79 9.53 36.95
C ALA A 514 17.13 8.43 37.95
N GLN A 515 16.16 7.59 38.26
CA GLN A 515 16.44 6.31 38.91
C GLN A 515 17.17 5.50 37.85
N HIS A 516 18.48 5.39 38.01
CA HIS A 516 19.24 4.38 37.26
C HIS A 516 18.56 3.05 37.52
N PRO A 517 18.14 2.30 36.47
CA PRO A 517 17.64 0.96 36.67
C PRO A 517 18.74 0.20 37.45
N ALA A 518 18.35 -0.34 38.60
CA ALA A 518 19.21 -1.21 39.39
C ALA A 518 19.77 -2.26 38.44
N GLY A 519 21.11 -2.43 38.47
CA GLY A 519 21.84 -3.29 37.56
C GLY A 519 21.20 -4.66 37.47
N PHE A 520 21.08 -5.17 36.25
CA PHE A 520 20.79 -6.57 36.02
C PHE A 520 21.80 -7.41 36.79
N PRO A 521 21.37 -8.47 37.50
CA PRO A 521 22.28 -9.30 38.25
C PRO A 521 23.34 -9.88 37.31
N ALA A 522 24.60 -9.63 37.66
CA ALA A 522 25.75 -10.29 37.03
C ALA A 522 25.64 -11.81 37.29
N GLY A 523 25.15 -12.55 36.35
CA GLY A 523 24.97 -13.97 36.47
C GLY A 523 25.03 -14.68 35.12
N HIS A 524 26.18 -15.08 34.76
CA HIS A 524 26.68 -16.34 34.24
C HIS A 524 27.93 -16.12 33.34
N ARG A 525 29.09 -16.13 33.97
CA ARG A 525 30.31 -16.55 33.29
C ARG A 525 30.11 -18.03 32.95
N ALA A 526 29.88 -18.33 31.68
CA ALA A 526 30.12 -19.67 31.18
C ALA A 526 31.64 -19.87 31.06
N ALA A 527 32.13 -20.80 31.83
CA ALA A 527 33.47 -21.32 31.70
C ALA A 527 33.58 -22.25 30.46
N ALA A 528 34.76 -22.23 29.84
CA ALA A 528 35.36 -22.99 28.75
C ALA A 528 34.97 -22.59 27.35
#